data_08e247570d4578faae3a1a7c2d9f0820
#
_entry.id   08e247570d4578faae3a1a7c2d9f0820
#
_cell.length_a   1.000
_cell.length_b   1.000
_cell.length_c   1.000
_cell.angle_alpha   90.00
_cell.angle_beta   90.00
_cell.angle_gamma   90.00
#
_symmetry.space_group_name_H-M   'P 1'
#
loop_
_entity.id
_entity.type
_entity.pdbx_description
1 polymer ?
#
loop_
_entity_poly.entity_id
_entity_poly.type
_entity_poly.pdbx_seq_one_letter_code
_entity_poly.pdbx_strand_id
1 'polypeptide(L)'
;CNHRYIGRKERSIIHRIVKLKKNIVKTFKIGGVHPSENKLSATSPIRRAGLPKQAVFSLYQHIGAPAKPVVAKGDEVKVGMMLAEADGFVSVPVHSSVSGKVSKIDAIVDASGYRRPAIFVDVEGDEWVETIDRTPDLVTLGQRPELTAEDIVNKVKAAGFIIIRKADYPMPKIKVSTKYNGGWKTYGVYETK
;
A
#
# COMPACT_ATOMS: atom_id res chain seq x y z
N CYS A 1 -29.20 -52.73 -1.48
CA CYS A 1 -29.12 -51.46 -2.21
C CYS A 1 -30.54 -50.98 -2.54
N ASN A 2 -31.08 -50.09 -1.69
CA ASN A 2 -32.41 -49.49 -1.92
C ASN A 2 -32.24 -48.19 -2.73
N HIS A 3 -32.41 -48.27 -4.04
CA HIS A 3 -32.63 -47.11 -4.90
C HIS A 3 -34.08 -46.66 -4.72
N ARG A 4 -34.33 -45.63 -3.90
CA ARG A 4 -35.64 -44.97 -3.90
C ARG A 4 -35.78 -44.13 -5.19
N TYR A 5 -36.68 -44.57 -6.06
CA TYR A 5 -37.10 -43.76 -7.19
C TYR A 5 -37.82 -42.51 -6.71
N ILE A 6 -37.22 -41.34 -6.94
CA ILE A 6 -37.84 -40.05 -6.67
C ILE A 6 -39.02 -39.89 -7.64
N GLY A 7 -40.24 -39.80 -7.11
CA GLY A 7 -41.48 -39.69 -7.89
C GLY A 7 -41.53 -38.42 -8.78
N ARG A 8 -42.35 -38.49 -9.84
CA ARG A 8 -42.50 -37.36 -10.80
C ARG A 8 -42.89 -36.03 -10.11
N LYS A 9 -43.70 -36.08 -9.04
CA LYS A 9 -44.11 -34.91 -8.28
C LYS A 9 -42.91 -34.26 -7.55
N GLU A 10 -42.02 -35.02 -6.94
CA GLU A 10 -40.85 -34.51 -6.22
C GLU A 10 -39.83 -33.87 -7.17
N ARG A 11 -39.64 -34.44 -8.38
CA ARG A 11 -38.81 -33.81 -9.42
C ARG A 11 -39.36 -32.44 -9.85
N SER A 12 -40.70 -32.30 -9.91
CA SER A 12 -41.34 -31.01 -10.23
C SER A 12 -41.12 -29.97 -9.16
N ILE A 13 -41.17 -30.36 -7.88
CA ILE A 13 -40.93 -29.44 -6.73
C ILE A 13 -39.46 -29.03 -6.68
N ILE A 14 -38.52 -29.96 -6.86
CA ILE A 14 -37.07 -29.64 -6.90
C ILE A 14 -36.76 -28.71 -8.08
N HIS A 15 -37.35 -28.98 -9.26
CA HIS A 15 -37.15 -28.12 -10.43
C HIS A 15 -37.73 -26.70 -10.21
N ARG A 16 -38.85 -26.58 -9.50
CA ARG A 16 -39.47 -25.30 -9.15
C ARG A 16 -38.65 -24.54 -8.09
N ILE A 17 -38.07 -25.23 -7.10
CA ILE A 17 -37.19 -24.64 -6.07
C ILE A 17 -35.88 -24.18 -6.71
N VAL A 18 -35.28 -24.95 -7.62
CA VAL A 18 -34.06 -24.55 -8.34
C VAL A 18 -34.34 -23.36 -9.26
N LYS A 19 -35.53 -23.30 -9.91
CA LYS A 19 -35.93 -22.14 -10.73
C LYS A 19 -36.20 -20.87 -9.90
N LEU A 20 -36.76 -21.02 -8.69
CA LEU A 20 -36.96 -19.93 -7.73
C LEU A 20 -35.61 -19.42 -7.17
N LYS A 21 -34.65 -20.31 -6.87
CA LYS A 21 -33.30 -19.89 -6.46
C LYS A 21 -32.55 -19.15 -7.54
N LYS A 22 -32.77 -19.45 -8.81
CA LYS A 22 -32.15 -18.75 -9.95
C LYS A 22 -32.58 -17.29 -10.07
N ASN A 23 -33.78 -16.95 -9.56
CA ASN A 23 -34.30 -15.57 -9.60
C ASN A 23 -33.94 -14.70 -8.39
N ILE A 24 -33.33 -15.29 -7.34
CA ILE A 24 -32.98 -14.58 -6.11
C ILE A 24 -31.50 -14.15 -6.13
N VAL A 25 -30.65 -14.83 -6.89
CA VAL A 25 -29.24 -14.46 -6.99
C VAL A 25 -29.07 -13.45 -8.12
N LYS A 26 -29.03 -12.17 -7.76
CA LYS A 26 -28.60 -11.11 -8.69
C LYS A 26 -27.08 -11.31 -8.92
N THR A 27 -26.74 -11.78 -10.10
CA THR A 27 -25.32 -11.84 -10.53
C THR A 27 -24.95 -10.50 -11.17
N PHE A 28 -23.80 -9.97 -10.80
CA PHE A 28 -23.23 -8.81 -11.48
C PHE A 28 -22.73 -9.23 -12.87
N LYS A 29 -22.86 -8.35 -13.85
CA LYS A 29 -22.19 -8.51 -15.15
C LYS A 29 -20.68 -8.54 -14.94
N ILE A 30 -19.95 -9.16 -15.87
CA ILE A 30 -18.48 -9.10 -15.89
C ILE A 30 -18.05 -7.64 -15.82
N GLY A 31 -17.22 -7.28 -14.82
CA GLY A 31 -16.80 -5.90 -14.55
C GLY A 31 -17.25 -5.35 -13.18
N GLY A 32 -18.12 -6.08 -12.46
CA GLY A 32 -18.53 -5.72 -11.11
C GLY A 32 -19.53 -4.56 -11.04
N VAL A 33 -19.58 -3.90 -9.88
CA VAL A 33 -20.41 -2.71 -9.62
C VAL A 33 -19.54 -1.47 -9.79
N HIS A 34 -20.01 -0.53 -10.60
CA HIS A 34 -19.41 0.79 -10.75
C HIS A 34 -20.24 1.82 -9.98
N PRO A 35 -19.89 2.12 -8.72
CA PRO A 35 -20.56 3.19 -7.98
C PRO A 35 -20.27 4.55 -8.63
N SER A 36 -21.17 5.51 -8.41
CA SER A 36 -20.93 6.90 -8.85
C SER A 36 -19.67 7.44 -8.17
N GLU A 37 -18.74 7.97 -8.95
CA GLU A 37 -17.47 8.47 -8.42
C GLU A 37 -17.61 9.76 -7.60
N ASN A 38 -18.69 10.52 -7.76
CA ASN A 38 -19.02 11.75 -7.03
C ASN A 38 -17.81 12.70 -6.84
N LYS A 39 -17.04 12.90 -7.90
CA LYS A 39 -15.84 13.77 -7.89
C LYS A 39 -16.22 15.24 -7.80
N LEU A 40 -16.74 15.67 -6.66
CA LEU A 40 -17.26 17.03 -6.45
C LEU A 40 -16.18 18.12 -6.65
N SER A 41 -14.92 17.78 -6.42
CA SER A 41 -13.78 18.71 -6.53
C SER A 41 -13.03 18.62 -7.87
N ALA A 42 -13.50 17.84 -8.87
CA ALA A 42 -12.77 17.59 -10.11
C ALA A 42 -12.44 18.88 -10.89
N THR A 43 -13.29 19.88 -10.81
CA THR A 43 -13.11 21.19 -11.50
C THR A 43 -12.56 22.28 -10.59
N SER A 44 -12.30 21.99 -9.32
CA SER A 44 -11.78 22.96 -8.36
C SER A 44 -10.29 23.21 -8.62
N PRO A 45 -9.80 24.44 -8.55
CA PRO A 45 -8.38 24.74 -8.69
C PRO A 45 -7.61 24.15 -7.50
N ILE A 46 -6.39 23.70 -7.79
CA ILE A 46 -5.45 23.23 -6.74
C ILE A 46 -5.07 24.43 -5.87
N ARG A 47 -5.26 24.30 -4.56
CA ARG A 47 -4.88 25.31 -3.59
C ARG A 47 -3.74 24.79 -2.73
N ARG A 48 -2.75 25.63 -2.45
CA ARG A 48 -1.71 25.32 -1.46
C ARG A 48 -2.31 25.46 -0.06
N ALA A 49 -2.17 24.42 0.77
CA ALA A 49 -2.46 24.51 2.19
C ALA A 49 -1.34 25.27 2.89
N GLY A 50 -1.68 26.04 3.92
CA GLY A 50 -0.67 26.60 4.83
C GLY A 50 -0.04 25.50 5.69
N LEU A 51 1.10 25.81 6.32
CA LEU A 51 1.73 24.90 7.26
C LEU A 51 0.81 24.67 8.48
N PRO A 52 0.62 23.41 8.92
CA PRO A 52 -0.14 23.13 10.13
C PRO A 52 0.65 23.54 11.37
N LYS A 53 -0.02 23.75 12.49
CA LYS A 53 0.67 24.03 13.77
C LYS A 53 1.42 22.81 14.31
N GLN A 54 0.90 21.61 14.01
CA GLN A 54 1.49 20.34 14.42
C GLN A 54 1.36 19.32 13.30
N ALA A 55 2.42 18.57 13.07
CA ALA A 55 2.44 17.42 12.17
C ALA A 55 2.58 16.12 12.96
N VAL A 56 1.90 15.08 12.52
CA VAL A 56 1.91 13.78 13.18
C VAL A 56 2.38 12.72 12.19
N PHE A 57 3.48 12.06 12.49
CA PHE A 57 4.11 11.04 11.68
C PHE A 57 3.84 9.66 12.28
N SER A 58 2.93 8.91 11.68
CA SER A 58 2.72 7.51 12.07
C SER A 58 3.96 6.69 11.76
N LEU A 59 4.39 5.85 12.68
CA LEU A 59 5.49 4.90 12.46
C LEU A 59 5.03 3.61 11.75
N TYR A 60 3.73 3.50 11.47
CA TYR A 60 3.11 2.38 10.78
C TYR A 60 2.44 2.89 9.50
N GLN A 61 3.23 3.20 8.48
CA GLN A 61 2.75 3.70 7.18
C GLN A 61 2.87 2.67 6.05
N HIS A 62 3.28 1.46 6.38
CA HIS A 62 3.54 0.38 5.42
C HIS A 62 3.12 -0.98 6.01
N ILE A 63 3.11 -2.01 5.17
CA ILE A 63 2.92 -3.40 5.60
C ILE A 63 4.18 -3.87 6.32
N GLY A 64 4.05 -4.63 7.42
CA GLY A 64 5.16 -5.21 8.16
C GLY A 64 5.39 -4.54 9.52
N ALA A 65 6.64 -4.54 10.00
CA ALA A 65 6.96 -3.99 11.30
C ALA A 65 6.93 -2.46 11.32
N PRO A 66 6.42 -1.80 12.38
CA PRO A 66 6.51 -0.36 12.53
C PRO A 66 7.96 0.11 12.47
N ALA A 67 8.21 1.30 11.94
CA ALA A 67 9.53 1.90 11.98
C ALA A 67 9.91 2.26 13.44
N LYS A 68 11.21 2.18 13.75
CA LYS A 68 11.74 2.50 15.06
C LYS A 68 12.18 3.97 15.12
N PRO A 69 11.67 4.78 16.05
CA PRO A 69 12.05 6.18 16.14
C PRO A 69 13.55 6.33 16.45
N VAL A 70 14.19 7.26 15.74
CA VAL A 70 15.61 7.65 15.97
C VAL A 70 15.73 9.05 16.57
N VAL A 71 14.62 9.74 16.75
CA VAL A 71 14.53 11.06 17.38
C VAL A 71 13.88 10.95 18.74
N ALA A 72 14.17 11.90 19.62
CA ALA A 72 13.62 12.03 20.95
C ALA A 72 12.78 13.31 21.09
N LYS A 73 12.00 13.40 22.20
CA LYS A 73 11.29 14.62 22.53
C LYS A 73 12.28 15.78 22.72
N GLY A 74 12.02 16.87 22.04
CA GLY A 74 12.83 18.09 22.09
C GLY A 74 13.82 18.23 20.95
N ASP A 75 14.03 17.20 20.14
CA ASP A 75 14.94 17.27 18.99
C ASP A 75 14.38 18.20 17.90
N GLU A 76 15.28 18.94 17.27
CA GLU A 76 14.97 19.74 16.10
C GLU A 76 15.03 18.88 14.84
N VAL A 77 14.04 19.05 13.99
CA VAL A 77 13.92 18.29 12.74
C VAL A 77 13.74 19.21 11.56
N LYS A 78 14.27 18.81 10.40
CA LYS A 78 14.13 19.51 9.12
C LYS A 78 13.45 18.61 8.11
N VAL A 79 12.88 19.20 7.05
CA VAL A 79 12.27 18.45 5.96
C VAL A 79 13.29 17.50 5.32
N GLY A 80 12.91 16.23 5.18
CA GLY A 80 13.80 15.18 4.69
C GLY A 80 14.66 14.49 5.75
N MET A 81 14.70 14.99 6.99
CA MET A 81 15.40 14.32 8.08
C MET A 81 14.70 13.03 8.47
N MET A 82 15.46 11.97 8.70
CA MET A 82 14.92 10.68 9.13
C MET A 82 14.44 10.78 10.58
N LEU A 83 13.15 10.50 10.80
CA LEU A 83 12.52 10.45 12.12
C LEU A 83 12.51 9.04 12.71
N ALA A 84 12.45 8.03 11.85
CA ALA A 84 12.47 6.64 12.25
C ALA A 84 13.17 5.79 11.19
N GLU A 85 13.90 4.79 11.64
CA GLU A 85 14.56 3.80 10.81
C GLU A 85 13.69 2.57 10.57
N ALA A 86 13.95 1.85 9.50
CA ALA A 86 13.28 0.59 9.21
C ALA A 86 13.63 -0.47 10.27
N ASP A 87 12.62 -1.17 10.79
CA ASP A 87 12.78 -2.23 11.78
C ASP A 87 12.24 -3.55 11.23
N GLY A 88 13.08 -4.29 10.52
CA GLY A 88 12.77 -5.59 9.97
C GLY A 88 12.83 -5.68 8.45
N PHE A 89 12.51 -6.87 7.93
CA PHE A 89 12.62 -7.18 6.49
C PHE A 89 11.64 -6.37 5.64
N VAL A 90 10.40 -6.21 6.13
CA VAL A 90 9.38 -5.37 5.51
C VAL A 90 9.12 -4.19 6.43
N SER A 91 9.92 -3.16 6.28
CA SER A 91 9.82 -1.89 7.00
C SER A 91 10.52 -0.81 6.18
N VAL A 92 10.12 0.44 6.34
CA VAL A 92 10.75 1.59 5.66
C VAL A 92 11.00 2.72 6.63
N PRO A 93 12.06 3.53 6.41
CA PRO A 93 12.29 4.72 7.19
C PRO A 93 11.19 5.75 6.99
N VAL A 94 10.93 6.55 8.03
CA VAL A 94 9.99 7.67 8.03
C VAL A 94 10.78 8.97 8.10
N HIS A 95 10.48 9.89 7.17
CA HIS A 95 11.15 11.18 7.09
C HIS A 95 10.19 12.33 7.43
N SER A 96 10.72 13.43 7.94
CA SER A 96 9.94 14.63 8.21
C SER A 96 9.58 15.35 6.91
N SER A 97 8.35 15.83 6.83
CA SER A 97 7.86 16.72 5.77
C SER A 97 7.76 18.18 6.21
N VAL A 98 8.18 18.49 7.44
CA VAL A 98 8.16 19.82 8.03
C VAL A 98 9.44 20.07 8.81
N SER A 99 9.76 21.34 9.09
CA SER A 99 10.78 21.70 10.08
C SER A 99 10.13 22.14 11.38
N GLY A 100 10.78 21.84 12.50
CA GLY A 100 10.27 22.20 13.83
C GLY A 100 10.86 21.31 14.90
N LYS A 101 10.12 21.14 15.99
CA LYS A 101 10.59 20.46 17.19
C LYS A 101 9.71 19.27 17.55
N VAL A 102 10.32 18.14 17.90
CA VAL A 102 9.59 16.95 18.37
C VAL A 102 8.96 17.25 19.72
N SER A 103 7.64 17.33 19.78
CA SER A 103 6.91 17.60 21.03
C SER A 103 6.71 16.36 21.87
N LYS A 104 6.41 15.24 21.25
CA LYS A 104 6.25 13.94 21.94
C LYS A 104 6.27 12.77 20.96
N ILE A 105 6.50 11.58 21.50
CA ILE A 105 6.25 10.31 20.83
C ILE A 105 5.14 9.62 21.61
N ASP A 106 4.01 9.31 20.94
CA ASP A 106 2.80 8.78 21.58
C ASP A 106 2.03 7.92 20.59
N ALA A 107 0.95 7.28 21.03
CA ALA A 107 0.10 6.47 20.18
C ALA A 107 -1.06 7.28 19.62
N ILE A 108 -1.34 7.09 18.32
CA ILE A 108 -2.54 7.58 17.65
C ILE A 108 -3.47 6.42 17.28
N VAL A 109 -4.73 6.71 17.09
CA VAL A 109 -5.66 5.76 16.47
C VAL A 109 -5.57 5.95 14.97
N ASP A 110 -5.15 4.91 14.25
CA ASP A 110 -5.05 4.92 12.79
C ASP A 110 -6.42 4.75 12.11
N ALA A 111 -6.44 4.82 10.78
CA ALA A 111 -7.66 4.65 9.99
C ALA A 111 -8.30 3.25 10.13
N SER A 112 -7.56 2.26 10.63
CA SER A 112 -8.04 0.89 10.91
C SER A 112 -8.60 0.74 12.33
N GLY A 113 -8.58 1.81 13.14
CA GLY A 113 -9.05 1.82 14.53
C GLY A 113 -8.05 1.28 15.55
N TYR A 114 -6.81 0.96 15.13
CA TYR A 114 -5.77 0.46 16.04
C TYR A 114 -4.91 1.59 16.59
N ARG A 115 -4.45 1.44 17.83
CA ARG A 115 -3.46 2.35 18.42
C ARG A 115 -2.08 2.02 17.84
N ARG A 116 -1.45 3.01 17.22
CA ARG A 116 -0.14 2.90 16.57
C ARG A 116 0.79 4.00 17.06
N PRO A 117 2.09 3.72 17.20
CA PRO A 117 3.06 4.73 17.61
C PRO A 117 3.22 5.82 16.53
N ALA A 118 3.37 7.07 16.98
CA ALA A 118 3.56 8.22 16.11
C ALA A 118 4.46 9.25 16.77
N ILE A 119 5.14 10.05 15.95
CA ILE A 119 5.97 11.18 16.35
C ILE A 119 5.17 12.45 16.07
N PHE A 120 5.10 13.32 17.06
CA PHE A 120 4.43 14.62 16.99
C PHE A 120 5.48 15.71 16.88
N VAL A 121 5.38 16.55 15.86
CA VAL A 121 6.29 17.66 15.60
C VAL A 121 5.49 18.96 15.63
N ASP A 122 5.88 19.89 16.49
CA ASP A 122 5.37 21.25 16.48
C ASP A 122 6.10 22.00 15.34
N VAL A 123 5.32 22.48 14.37
CA VAL A 123 5.83 22.96 13.10
C VAL A 123 6.25 24.42 13.24
N GLU A 124 7.49 24.69 12.86
CA GLU A 124 8.07 26.06 12.84
C GLU A 124 8.28 26.54 11.40
N GLY A 125 8.41 25.61 10.43
CA GLY A 125 8.64 25.95 9.04
C GLY A 125 8.68 24.75 8.10
N ASP A 126 9.31 24.96 6.95
CA ASP A 126 9.52 23.95 5.90
C ASP A 126 10.98 23.91 5.40
N GLU A 127 11.93 24.22 6.29
CA GLU A 127 13.35 24.19 5.98
C GLU A 127 13.83 22.76 5.69
N TRP A 128 14.57 22.62 4.59
CA TRP A 128 15.11 21.33 4.15
C TRP A 128 16.48 21.04 4.73
N VAL A 129 16.78 19.75 4.84
CA VAL A 129 18.16 19.29 5.09
C VAL A 129 19.03 19.65 3.88
N GLU A 130 20.20 20.24 4.11
CA GLU A 130 21.11 20.70 3.05
C GLU A 130 21.67 19.56 2.18
N THR A 131 21.70 18.35 2.71
CA THR A 131 22.23 17.17 2.01
C THR A 131 21.30 16.64 0.92
N ILE A 132 20.06 17.13 0.82
CA ILE A 132 19.10 16.68 -0.18
C ILE A 132 19.21 17.58 -1.40
N ASP A 133 19.62 17.00 -2.52
CA ASP A 133 19.59 17.64 -3.82
C ASP A 133 18.13 17.83 -4.27
N ARG A 134 17.73 19.09 -4.45
CA ARG A 134 16.39 19.52 -4.86
C ARG A 134 16.36 20.04 -6.30
N THR A 135 17.45 19.86 -7.04
CA THR A 135 17.48 20.32 -8.44
C THR A 135 16.43 19.54 -9.25
N PRO A 136 15.66 20.22 -10.10
CA PRO A 136 14.67 19.56 -10.97
C PRO A 136 15.33 18.85 -12.15
N ASP A 137 16.64 18.93 -12.27
CA ASP A 137 17.37 18.41 -13.42
C ASP A 137 17.36 16.89 -13.41
N LEU A 138 16.68 16.31 -14.38
CA LEU A 138 16.75 14.88 -14.64
C LEU A 138 18.13 14.54 -15.20
N VAL A 139 18.80 13.59 -14.57
CA VAL A 139 20.07 13.03 -15.09
C VAL A 139 19.81 12.46 -16.49
N THR A 140 20.40 13.06 -17.52
CA THR A 140 20.32 12.54 -18.88
C THR A 140 21.04 11.19 -18.98
N LEU A 141 20.65 10.36 -19.95
CA LEU A 141 21.16 8.99 -20.11
C LEU A 141 22.71 8.90 -20.21
N GLY A 142 23.39 9.97 -20.64
CA GLY A 142 24.85 10.04 -20.75
C GLY A 142 25.56 10.52 -19.47
N GLN A 143 24.84 10.95 -18.45
CA GLN A 143 25.37 11.54 -17.20
C GLN A 143 25.08 10.66 -15.98
N ARG A 144 24.78 9.39 -16.19
CA ARG A 144 24.53 8.49 -15.06
C ARG A 144 25.80 8.31 -14.22
N PRO A 145 25.74 8.58 -12.91
CA PRO A 145 26.84 8.19 -12.04
C PRO A 145 27.02 6.66 -12.12
N GLU A 146 28.26 6.18 -12.09
CA GLU A 146 28.55 4.75 -12.01
C GLU A 146 28.11 4.22 -10.64
N LEU A 147 26.85 3.83 -10.56
CA LEU A 147 26.25 3.22 -9.37
C LEU A 147 26.16 1.71 -9.58
N THR A 148 26.59 0.96 -8.60
CA THR A 148 26.33 -0.48 -8.58
C THR A 148 24.85 -0.77 -8.36
N ALA A 149 24.38 -1.96 -8.72
CA ALA A 149 23.00 -2.37 -8.44
C ALA A 149 22.65 -2.31 -6.94
N GLU A 150 23.63 -2.58 -6.08
CA GLU A 150 23.47 -2.52 -4.63
C GLU A 150 23.35 -1.07 -4.13
N ASP A 151 24.11 -0.14 -4.68
CA ASP A 151 24.00 1.29 -4.37
C ASP A 151 22.61 1.82 -4.72
N ILE A 152 22.08 1.42 -5.87
CA ILE A 152 20.72 1.80 -6.30
C ILE A 152 19.69 1.26 -5.31
N VAL A 153 19.78 -0.04 -4.95
CA VAL A 153 18.88 -0.66 -3.99
C VAL A 153 18.92 0.05 -2.64
N ASN A 154 20.13 0.35 -2.15
CA ASN A 154 20.31 1.03 -0.87
C ASN A 154 19.74 2.45 -0.88
N LYS A 155 19.97 3.22 -1.96
CA LYS A 155 19.39 4.56 -2.13
C LYS A 155 17.87 4.52 -2.15
N VAL A 156 17.28 3.57 -2.87
CA VAL A 156 15.81 3.42 -2.96
C VAL A 156 15.22 3.03 -1.59
N LYS A 157 15.86 2.14 -0.84
CA LYS A 157 15.46 1.77 0.52
C LYS A 157 15.57 2.97 1.47
N ALA A 158 16.67 3.71 1.41
CA ALA A 158 16.88 4.90 2.24
C ALA A 158 15.85 6.00 1.95
N ALA A 159 15.34 6.07 0.72
CA ALA A 159 14.26 6.98 0.34
C ALA A 159 12.86 6.55 0.80
N GLY A 160 12.73 5.44 1.53
CA GLY A 160 11.46 4.98 2.10
C GLY A 160 10.66 4.04 1.20
N PHE A 161 11.31 3.32 0.27
CA PHE A 161 10.65 2.33 -0.56
C PHE A 161 10.97 0.90 -0.11
N ILE A 162 9.96 0.03 -0.15
CA ILE A 162 10.15 -1.41 0.03
C ILE A 162 10.56 -2.01 -1.31
N ILE A 163 11.74 -2.62 -1.35
CA ILE A 163 12.18 -3.41 -2.50
C ILE A 163 12.08 -4.88 -2.13
N ILE A 164 11.19 -5.59 -2.81
CA ILE A 164 11.09 -7.04 -2.71
C ILE A 164 11.77 -7.63 -3.93
N ARG A 165 12.96 -8.21 -3.74
CA ARG A 165 13.64 -8.94 -4.79
C ARG A 165 13.10 -10.37 -4.84
N LYS A 166 13.04 -10.92 -6.03
CA LYS A 166 12.62 -12.30 -6.27
C LYS A 166 13.44 -13.32 -5.46
N ALA A 167 14.74 -13.04 -5.27
CA ALA A 167 15.65 -13.87 -4.48
C ALA A 167 15.36 -13.84 -2.98
N ASP A 168 14.84 -12.72 -2.46
CA ASP A 168 14.60 -12.53 -1.05
C ASP A 168 13.22 -13.08 -0.60
N TYR A 169 12.33 -13.26 -1.57
CA TYR A 169 11.00 -13.83 -1.34
C TYR A 169 10.77 -14.96 -2.34
N PRO A 170 10.94 -16.22 -1.94
CA PRO A 170 10.60 -17.35 -2.80
C PRO A 170 9.08 -17.34 -3.02
N MET A 171 8.65 -16.60 -4.03
CA MET A 171 7.26 -16.63 -4.44
C MET A 171 6.90 -18.05 -4.83
N PRO A 172 5.88 -18.66 -4.21
CA PRO A 172 5.40 -19.95 -4.66
C PRO A 172 5.05 -19.84 -6.14
N LYS A 173 5.35 -20.86 -6.93
CA LYS A 173 4.99 -20.92 -8.34
C LYS A 173 3.48 -20.66 -8.47
N ILE A 174 3.10 -19.45 -8.82
CA ILE A 174 1.68 -19.09 -9.00
C ILE A 174 1.29 -19.52 -10.39
N LYS A 175 0.51 -20.61 -10.46
CA LYS A 175 -0.11 -21.07 -11.69
C LYS A 175 -1.41 -20.30 -11.88
N VAL A 176 -1.39 -19.28 -12.72
CA VAL A 176 -2.62 -18.56 -13.08
C VAL A 176 -3.32 -19.34 -14.20
N SER A 177 -4.42 -19.97 -13.87
CA SER A 177 -5.25 -20.70 -14.82
C SER A 177 -6.65 -20.11 -14.82
N THR A 178 -7.19 -19.82 -15.99
CA THR A 178 -8.59 -19.41 -16.16
C THR A 178 -9.33 -20.41 -17.03
N LYS A 179 -10.61 -20.62 -16.73
CA LYS A 179 -11.47 -21.48 -17.52
C LYS A 179 -12.05 -20.66 -18.68
N TYR A 180 -11.68 -21.01 -19.89
CA TYR A 180 -12.18 -20.39 -21.10
C TYR A 180 -12.77 -21.44 -22.03
N ASN A 181 -14.01 -21.25 -22.50
CA ASN A 181 -14.74 -22.16 -23.40
C ASN A 181 -14.71 -23.64 -22.97
N GLY A 182 -14.92 -23.93 -21.68
CA GLY A 182 -14.97 -25.28 -21.14
C GLY A 182 -13.62 -25.90 -20.80
N GLY A 183 -12.50 -25.32 -21.19
CA GLY A 183 -11.14 -25.77 -20.88
C GLY A 183 -10.38 -24.84 -19.93
N TRP A 184 -9.35 -25.38 -19.25
CA TRP A 184 -8.42 -24.59 -18.46
C TRP A 184 -7.28 -24.10 -19.34
N LYS A 185 -7.06 -22.78 -19.39
CA LYS A 185 -5.92 -22.18 -20.07
C LYS A 185 -4.97 -21.56 -19.04
N THR A 186 -3.73 -22.03 -19.01
CA THR A 186 -2.68 -21.50 -18.12
C THR A 186 -1.98 -20.36 -18.82
N TYR A 187 -2.00 -19.15 -18.24
CA TYR A 187 -1.44 -17.92 -18.81
C TYR A 187 -0.02 -17.60 -18.36
N GLY A 188 0.57 -18.36 -17.49
CA GLY A 188 1.96 -18.23 -17.11
C GLY A 188 2.31 -19.13 -15.95
N VAL A 189 3.51 -19.66 -15.99
CA VAL A 189 4.20 -20.22 -14.82
C VAL A 189 5.33 -19.26 -14.55
N TYR A 190 5.19 -18.41 -13.54
CA TYR A 190 6.30 -17.58 -13.09
C TYR A 190 7.24 -18.49 -12.31
N GLU A 191 8.27 -18.98 -12.98
CA GLU A 191 9.38 -19.65 -12.29
C GLU A 191 10.26 -18.59 -11.66
N THR A 192 10.37 -18.65 -10.35
CA THR A 192 11.40 -17.91 -9.62
C THR A 192 12.70 -18.69 -9.81
N LYS A 193 13.60 -18.24 -10.68
CA LYS A 193 14.99 -18.64 -10.65
C LYS A 193 15.70 -17.93 -9.52
#